data_60a522adfdaf07f6e30f6bd575651e34
#
_entry.id   60a522adfdaf07f6e30f6bd575651e34
#
_cell.length_a   1.000
_cell.length_b   1.000
_cell.length_c   1.000
_cell.angle_alpha   90.00
_cell.angle_beta   90.00
_cell.angle_gamma   90.00
#
_symmetry.space_group_name_H-M   'P 1'
#
loop_
_entity.id
_entity.type
_entity.pdbx_description
1 polymer ?
#
loop_
_entity_poly.entity_id
_entity_poly.type
_entity_poly.pdbx_seq_one_letter_code
_entity_poly.pdbx_strand_id
1 'polypeptide(L)'
;MDFYIASEAGIIDFAGDWVDINTAIVEDNKGFQTIGTSQGFQIPDRYMPEIRETELGKVMDKIFSGDNLGKGKGGISRLTKDVVTRIELTKNAFIMALIGHI
;
A
#
# COMPACT_ATOMS: atom_id res chain seq x y z
N MET A 1 24.54 -11.32 3.64
CA MET A 1 23.73 -11.57 2.41
C MET A 1 23.03 -10.28 2.02
N ASP A 2 23.14 -9.92 0.75
CA ASP A 2 22.51 -8.70 0.26
C ASP A 2 21.11 -9.02 -0.28
N PHE A 3 20.18 -8.12 -0.03
CA PHE A 3 18.84 -8.20 -0.57
C PHE A 3 18.54 -6.95 -1.41
N TYR A 4 17.82 -7.15 -2.49
CA TYR A 4 17.23 -6.08 -3.26
C TYR A 4 15.75 -6.03 -2.92
N ILE A 5 15.26 -4.86 -2.58
CA ILE A 5 13.89 -4.71 -2.12
C ILE A 5 13.17 -3.65 -2.95
N ALA A 6 11.89 -3.88 -3.18
CA ALA A 6 11.00 -2.91 -3.82
C ALA A 6 9.62 -3.03 -3.21
N SER A 7 8.92 -1.92 -3.17
CA SER A 7 7.53 -1.92 -2.71
C SER A 7 6.69 -0.99 -3.57
N GLU A 8 5.42 -1.32 -3.69
CA GLU A 8 4.47 -0.54 -4.47
C GLU A 8 3.09 -0.66 -3.85
N ALA A 9 2.39 0.46 -3.76
CA ALA A 9 0.98 0.48 -3.41
C ALA A 9 0.17 0.35 -4.70
N GLY A 10 -0.88 -0.43 -4.69
CA GLY A 10 -1.69 -0.64 -5.87
C GLY A 10 -3.12 -0.97 -5.54
N ILE A 11 -3.95 -0.91 -6.56
CA ILE A 11 -5.37 -1.21 -6.47
C ILE A 11 -5.63 -2.46 -7.28
N ILE A 12 -6.32 -3.42 -6.67
CA ILE A 12 -6.69 -4.66 -7.34
C ILE A 12 -8.21 -4.83 -7.36
N ASP A 13 -8.71 -5.53 -8.37
CA ASP A 13 -10.12 -5.94 -8.44
C ASP A 13 -10.25 -7.27 -7.70
N PHE A 14 -10.92 -7.23 -6.58
CA PHE A 14 -11.17 -8.42 -5.77
C PHE A 14 -12.67 -8.70 -5.75
N ALA A 15 -13.11 -9.64 -6.58
CA ALA A 15 -14.50 -10.06 -6.68
C ALA A 15 -15.49 -8.89 -6.93
N GLY A 16 -15.07 -7.93 -7.75
CA GLY A 16 -15.89 -6.77 -8.10
C GLY A 16 -15.68 -5.55 -7.22
N ASP A 17 -14.94 -5.69 -6.12
CA ASP A 17 -14.60 -4.58 -5.23
C ASP A 17 -13.15 -4.13 -5.48
N TRP A 18 -12.92 -2.84 -5.36
CA TRP A 18 -11.56 -2.29 -5.49
C TRP A 18 -10.88 -2.27 -4.14
N VAL A 19 -9.74 -2.93 -4.07
CA VAL A 19 -8.96 -3.09 -2.82
C VAL A 19 -7.59 -2.48 -3.01
N ASP A 20 -7.18 -1.64 -2.05
CA ASP A 20 -5.84 -1.06 -2.00
C ASP A 20 -4.95 -1.94 -1.13
N ILE A 21 -3.77 -2.30 -1.65
CA ILE A 21 -2.78 -3.08 -0.91
C ILE A 21 -1.37 -2.58 -1.24
N ASN A 22 -0.45 -2.80 -0.31
CA ASN A 22 0.98 -2.64 -0.58
C ASN A 22 1.57 -4.00 -0.89
N THR A 23 2.40 -4.05 -1.93
CA THR A 23 3.14 -5.25 -2.33
C THR A 23 4.63 -5.00 -2.15
N ALA A 24 5.32 -5.95 -1.56
CA ALA A 24 6.77 -5.90 -1.42
C ALA A 24 7.40 -7.09 -2.14
N ILE A 25 8.55 -6.85 -2.76
CA ILE A 25 9.35 -7.89 -3.40
C ILE A 25 10.71 -7.88 -2.73
N VAL A 26 11.19 -9.06 -2.36
CA VAL A 26 12.51 -9.24 -1.78
C VAL A 26 13.26 -10.25 -2.61
N GLU A 27 14.42 -9.85 -3.13
CA GLU A 27 15.27 -10.70 -3.96
C GLU A 27 16.62 -10.86 -3.27
N ASP A 28 17.12 -12.10 -3.20
CA ASP A 28 18.44 -12.34 -2.68
C ASP A 28 19.51 -12.16 -3.78
N ASN A 29 20.79 -12.30 -3.41
CA ASN A 29 21.88 -12.11 -4.35
C ASN A 29 22.03 -13.23 -5.40
N LYS A 30 21.18 -14.25 -5.34
CA LYS A 30 21.13 -15.33 -6.32
C LYS A 30 19.94 -15.20 -7.28
N GLY A 31 19.16 -14.13 -7.14
CA GLY A 31 18.01 -13.89 -8.00
C GLY A 31 16.72 -14.54 -7.52
N PHE A 32 16.70 -15.13 -6.33
CA PHE A 32 15.48 -15.72 -5.80
C PHE A 32 14.57 -14.62 -5.24
N GLN A 33 13.38 -14.51 -5.81
CA GLN A 33 12.41 -13.49 -5.44
C GLN A 33 11.24 -14.07 -4.65
N THR A 34 10.81 -13.31 -3.66
CA THR A 34 9.56 -13.60 -2.93
C THR A 34 8.70 -12.35 -2.90
N ILE A 35 7.41 -12.56 -2.71
CA ILE A 35 6.41 -11.48 -2.68
C ILE A 35 5.66 -11.57 -1.37
N GLY A 36 5.40 -10.42 -0.79
CA GLY A 36 4.50 -10.28 0.35
C GLY A 36 3.58 -9.10 0.13
N THR A 37 2.43 -9.15 0.76
CA THR A 37 1.48 -8.04 0.71
C THR A 37 1.09 -7.62 2.11
N SER A 38 0.67 -6.36 2.23
CA SER A 38 0.03 -5.89 3.44
C SER A 38 -1.41 -6.37 3.50
N GLN A 39 -2.06 -6.15 4.64
CA GLN A 39 -3.51 -6.21 4.67
C GLN A 39 -4.07 -5.15 3.72
N GLY A 40 -5.14 -5.50 3.02
CA GLY A 40 -5.80 -4.60 2.10
C GLY A 40 -7.05 -3.99 2.70
N PHE A 41 -7.59 -3.02 2.01
CA PHE A 41 -8.88 -2.44 2.40
C PHE A 41 -9.66 -2.07 1.16
N GLN A 42 -11.00 -2.19 1.25
CA GLN A 42 -11.87 -1.78 0.18
C GLN A 42 -11.92 -0.26 0.11
N ILE A 43 -11.72 0.27 -1.09
CA ILE A 43 -11.84 1.71 -1.31
C ILE A 43 -13.31 2.06 -1.42
N PRO A 44 -13.82 3.05 -0.67
CA PRO A 44 -15.20 3.49 -0.84
C PRO A 44 -15.48 3.90 -2.28
N ASP A 45 -16.58 3.40 -2.84
CA ASP A 45 -16.93 3.62 -4.25
C ASP A 45 -16.93 5.09 -4.66
N ARG A 46 -17.33 5.97 -3.75
CA ARG A 46 -17.42 7.40 -4.02
C ARG A 46 -16.07 8.05 -4.35
N TYR A 47 -14.96 7.41 -3.98
CA TYR A 47 -13.62 7.94 -4.25
C TYR A 47 -12.99 7.36 -5.52
N MET A 48 -13.53 6.27 -6.06
CA MET A 48 -12.91 5.55 -7.17
C MET A 48 -12.72 6.37 -8.44
N PRO A 49 -13.69 7.21 -8.87
CA PRO A 49 -13.50 7.98 -10.09
C PRO A 49 -12.26 8.88 -10.05
N GLU A 50 -11.98 9.48 -8.90
CA GLU A 50 -10.82 10.35 -8.74
C GLU A 50 -9.53 9.55 -8.56
N ILE A 51 -9.58 8.42 -7.86
CA ILE A 51 -8.41 7.58 -7.59
C ILE A 51 -7.85 6.99 -8.88
N ARG A 52 -8.70 6.67 -9.85
CA ARG A 52 -8.26 6.18 -11.16
C ARG A 52 -7.40 7.19 -11.91
N GLU A 53 -7.57 8.46 -11.62
CA GLU A 53 -6.79 9.53 -12.25
C GLU A 53 -5.62 10.02 -11.38
N THR A 54 -5.73 9.81 -10.06
CA THR A 54 -4.74 10.29 -9.10
C THR A 54 -4.49 9.24 -8.01
N GLU A 55 -3.53 9.52 -7.12
CA GLU A 55 -3.26 8.67 -5.97
C GLU A 55 -4.27 8.91 -4.85
N LEU A 56 -4.55 7.87 -4.06
CA LEU A 56 -5.45 7.97 -2.91
C LEU A 56 -5.06 9.11 -1.96
N GLY A 57 -3.76 9.29 -1.71
CA GLY A 57 -3.29 10.37 -0.84
C GLY A 57 -3.71 11.75 -1.32
N LYS A 58 -3.66 11.97 -2.64
CA LYS A 58 -4.06 13.26 -3.23
C LYS A 58 -5.57 13.48 -3.09
N VAL A 59 -6.35 12.43 -3.25
CA VAL A 59 -7.81 12.51 -3.07
C VAL A 59 -8.13 12.85 -1.62
N MET A 60 -7.47 12.21 -0.68
CA MET A 60 -7.68 12.47 0.74
C MET A 60 -7.25 13.89 1.13
N ASP A 61 -6.15 14.38 0.59
CA ASP A 61 -5.71 15.77 0.79
C ASP A 61 -6.79 16.76 0.36
N LYS A 62 -7.39 16.53 -0.79
CA LYS A 62 -8.44 17.39 -1.32
C LYS A 62 -9.70 17.35 -0.44
N ILE A 63 -10.11 16.17 0.01
CA ILE A 63 -11.34 15.99 0.79
C ILE A 63 -11.20 16.54 2.20
N PHE A 64 -10.06 16.30 2.84
CA PHE A 64 -9.84 16.68 4.22
C PHE A 64 -9.05 17.98 4.38
N SER A 65 -8.72 18.65 3.26
CA SER A 65 -7.92 19.88 3.26
C SER A 65 -6.60 19.71 4.03
N GLY A 66 -6.06 18.51 4.00
CA GLY A 66 -4.82 18.18 4.70
C GLY A 66 -3.60 18.39 3.85
N ASP A 67 -2.44 18.26 4.47
CA ASP A 67 -1.17 18.28 3.78
C ASP A 67 -0.98 17.00 2.98
N ASN A 68 0.11 16.88 2.31
CA ASN A 68 0.45 15.85 1.35
C ASN A 68 0.45 14.44 1.96
N LEU A 69 -0.73 13.86 2.17
CA LEU A 69 -0.92 12.57 2.84
C LEU A 69 -0.31 11.41 2.06
N GLY A 70 -0.21 11.54 0.72
CA GLY A 70 0.42 10.51 -0.10
C GLY A 70 1.90 10.34 0.18
N LYS A 71 2.56 11.35 0.73
CA LYS A 71 3.98 11.31 1.09
C LYS A 71 4.22 11.11 2.58
N GLY A 72 3.23 11.44 3.43
CA GLY A 72 3.33 11.29 4.86
C GLY A 72 2.74 9.97 5.33
N LYS A 73 1.73 10.06 6.17
CA LYS A 73 1.05 8.90 6.74
C LYS A 73 0.22 8.11 5.73
N GLY A 74 -0.08 8.74 4.58
CA GLY A 74 -0.87 8.15 3.52
C GLY A 74 -2.37 8.29 3.71
N GLY A 75 -3.13 7.95 2.65
CA GLY A 75 -4.60 8.01 2.70
C GLY A 75 -5.21 7.07 3.73
N ILE A 76 -4.59 5.91 3.96
CA ILE A 76 -5.07 4.95 4.95
C ILE A 76 -5.10 5.55 6.36
N SER A 77 -4.18 6.44 6.69
CA SER A 77 -4.16 7.11 7.98
C SER A 77 -5.41 7.95 8.21
N ARG A 78 -5.88 8.66 7.18
CA ARG A 78 -7.12 9.44 7.27
C ARG A 78 -8.35 8.54 7.38
N LEU A 79 -8.40 7.47 6.59
CA LEU A 79 -9.53 6.55 6.60
C LEU A 79 -9.67 5.80 7.92
N THR A 80 -8.56 5.56 8.61
CA THR A 80 -8.55 4.84 9.87
C THR A 80 -8.38 5.74 11.10
N LYS A 81 -8.34 7.04 10.92
CA LYS A 81 -8.08 8.00 12.00
C LYS A 81 -6.78 7.68 12.75
N ASP A 82 -5.73 7.44 11.98
CA ASP A 82 -4.37 7.14 12.45
C ASP A 82 -4.21 5.78 13.15
N VAL A 83 -5.21 4.92 13.11
CA VAL A 83 -5.06 3.56 13.66
C VAL A 83 -4.06 2.74 12.83
N VAL A 84 -4.10 2.91 11.49
CA VAL A 84 -3.16 2.26 10.58
C VAL A 84 -2.51 3.31 9.70
N THR A 85 -1.20 3.21 9.51
CA THR A 85 -0.46 4.14 8.66
C THR A 85 0.13 3.42 7.45
N ARG A 86 0.50 4.20 6.44
CA ARG A 86 1.18 3.70 5.25
C ARG A 86 2.48 2.98 5.61
N ILE A 87 3.22 3.49 6.59
CA ILE A 87 4.48 2.89 7.04
C ILE A 87 4.23 1.49 7.58
N GLU A 88 3.18 1.32 8.36
CA GLU A 88 2.82 0.00 8.91
C GLU A 88 2.45 -0.98 7.80
N LEU A 89 1.68 -0.55 6.80
CA LEU A 89 1.33 -1.41 5.67
C LEU A 89 2.56 -1.83 4.89
N THR A 90 3.45 -0.91 4.58
CA THR A 90 4.69 -1.21 3.87
C THR A 90 5.57 -2.17 4.65
N LYS A 91 5.73 -1.93 5.95
CA LYS A 91 6.46 -2.81 6.84
C LYS A 91 5.90 -4.23 6.84
N ASN A 92 4.59 -4.35 6.96
CA ASN A 92 3.93 -5.65 6.97
C ASN A 92 4.12 -6.41 5.66
N ALA A 93 4.08 -5.71 4.52
CA ALA A 93 4.33 -6.32 3.23
C ALA A 93 5.74 -6.92 3.16
N PHE A 94 6.76 -6.20 3.64
CA PHE A 94 8.14 -6.71 3.68
C PHE A 94 8.29 -7.90 4.62
N ILE A 95 7.66 -7.86 5.78
CA ILE A 95 7.68 -8.98 6.72
C ILE A 95 7.13 -10.24 6.04
N MET A 96 6.01 -10.11 5.33
CA MET A 96 5.42 -11.25 4.61
C MET A 96 6.31 -11.74 3.48
N ALA A 97 6.96 -10.84 2.75
CA ALA A 97 7.87 -11.24 1.67
C ALA A 97 9.09 -12.00 2.19
N LEU A 98 9.59 -11.67 3.39
CA LEU A 98 10.76 -12.32 3.98
C LEU A 98 10.50 -13.78 4.35
N ILE A 99 9.26 -14.20 4.50
CA ILE A 99 8.92 -15.58 4.84
C ILE A 99 9.57 -16.56 3.86
N GLY A 100 9.61 -16.23 2.58
CA GLY A 100 10.19 -17.09 1.56
C GLY A 100 11.71 -17.24 1.64
N HIS A 101 12.37 -16.45 2.47
CA HIS A 101 13.83 -16.48 2.64
C HIS A 101 14.28 -17.11 3.97
N ILE A 102 13.35 -17.68 4.69
CA ILE A 102 13.66 -18.38 5.95
C ILE A 102 14.40 -19.69 5.69
#